data_6d3f28416d1287afd6864283330cecf1
#
_entry.id   6d3f28416d1287afd6864283330cecf1
#
_cell.length_a   1.000
_cell.length_b   1.000
_cell.length_c   1.000
_cell.angle_alpha   90.00
_cell.angle_beta   90.00
_cell.angle_gamma   90.00
#
_symmetry.space_group_name_H-M   'P 1'
#
loop_
_entity.id
_entity.type
_entity.pdbx_description
1 polymer ?
#
loop_
_entity_poly.entity_id
_entity_poly.type
_entity_poly.pdbx_seq_one_letter_code
_entity_poly.pdbx_strand_id
1 'polypeptide(L)'
;MTQTVEMKRFIIISLGIFIAILLVVAIVGNVITGKSLDECFFGTCCGLLYWTGRFLGFTYKEICVIVNIYLEAGLCLLSALWVTWTTIKSFTQQKTLSSGIIMATGSVYSLAYIKGYMWLCQHYAMPMNDAFDLCYRELIQLAKDYHTTYNNVNYVIFILLFLVVIIGNILLVKLLDVSYKWNKINEKLR
;
A
#
# COMPACT_ATOMS: atom_id res chain seq x y z
N MET A 1 11.61 -17.28 -19.81
CA MET A 1 10.90 -16.01 -20.00
C MET A 1 9.37 -16.15 -19.98
N THR A 2 8.78 -17.23 -20.40
CA THR A 2 7.35 -17.55 -20.36
C THR A 2 6.78 -17.72 -18.95
N GLN A 3 7.46 -18.42 -18.06
CA GLN A 3 7.01 -18.73 -16.69
C GLN A 3 6.76 -17.48 -15.81
N THR A 4 7.60 -16.45 -15.94
CA THR A 4 7.45 -15.18 -15.20
C THR A 4 6.24 -14.33 -15.70
N VAL A 5 5.87 -14.47 -16.96
CA VAL A 5 4.70 -13.77 -17.52
C VAL A 5 3.40 -14.44 -17.07
N GLU A 6 3.37 -15.76 -17.02
CA GLU A 6 2.21 -16.53 -16.55
C GLU A 6 1.97 -16.32 -15.05
N MET A 7 3.02 -16.32 -14.22
CA MET A 7 2.90 -16.03 -12.80
C MET A 7 2.36 -14.62 -12.53
N LYS A 8 2.81 -13.60 -13.29
CA LYS A 8 2.27 -12.23 -13.18
C LYS A 8 0.80 -12.15 -13.55
N ARG A 9 0.39 -12.84 -14.65
CA ARG A 9 -1.02 -12.92 -15.06
C ARG A 9 -1.87 -13.60 -13.99
N PHE A 10 -1.39 -14.70 -13.43
CA PHE A 10 -2.08 -15.42 -12.36
C PHE A 10 -2.30 -14.54 -11.14
N ILE A 11 -1.29 -13.80 -10.67
CA ILE A 11 -1.40 -12.88 -9.53
C ILE A 11 -2.44 -11.77 -9.82
N ILE A 12 -2.39 -11.15 -10.99
CA ILE A 12 -3.34 -10.08 -11.37
C ILE A 12 -4.77 -10.61 -11.42
N ILE A 13 -4.98 -11.79 -12.01
CA ILE A 13 -6.30 -12.41 -12.10
C ILE A 13 -6.81 -12.78 -10.72
N SER A 14 -5.98 -13.39 -9.87
CA SER A 14 -6.36 -13.76 -8.50
C SER A 14 -6.73 -12.54 -7.65
N LEU A 15 -5.97 -11.44 -7.76
CA LEU A 15 -6.28 -10.18 -7.08
C LEU A 15 -7.59 -9.58 -7.61
N GLY A 16 -7.81 -9.59 -8.92
CA GLY A 16 -9.06 -9.12 -9.54
C GLY A 16 -10.27 -9.93 -9.08
N ILE A 17 -10.16 -11.26 -9.02
CA ILE A 17 -11.23 -12.14 -8.51
C ILE A 17 -11.49 -11.85 -7.02
N PHE A 18 -10.45 -11.68 -6.21
CA PHE A 18 -10.60 -11.36 -4.78
C PHE A 18 -11.35 -10.04 -4.56
N ILE A 19 -10.97 -8.98 -5.29
CA ILE A 19 -11.66 -7.68 -5.22
C ILE A 19 -13.12 -7.81 -5.68
N ALA A 20 -13.37 -8.56 -6.77
CA ALA A 20 -14.73 -8.79 -7.26
C ALA A 20 -15.60 -9.52 -6.21
N ILE A 21 -15.05 -10.52 -5.52
CA ILE A 21 -15.76 -11.23 -4.44
C ILE A 21 -16.11 -10.26 -3.30
N LEU A 22 -15.18 -9.41 -2.86
CA LEU A 22 -15.45 -8.42 -1.82
C LEU A 22 -16.56 -7.46 -2.21
N LEU A 23 -16.56 -6.98 -3.45
CA LEU A 23 -17.61 -6.10 -3.97
C LEU A 23 -18.97 -6.80 -4.04
N VAL A 24 -19.01 -8.05 -4.51
CA VAL A 24 -20.25 -8.85 -4.54
C VAL A 24 -20.81 -9.03 -3.14
N VAL A 25 -19.97 -9.39 -2.16
CA VAL A 25 -20.40 -9.54 -0.76
C VAL A 25 -20.94 -8.22 -0.19
N ALA A 26 -20.31 -7.09 -0.50
CA ALA A 26 -20.79 -5.77 -0.08
C ALA A 26 -22.14 -5.41 -0.72
N ILE A 27 -22.31 -5.67 -2.02
CA ILE A 27 -23.57 -5.42 -2.76
C ILE A 27 -24.70 -6.29 -2.18
N VAL A 28 -24.44 -7.59 -1.97
CA VAL A 28 -25.42 -8.51 -1.38
C VAL A 28 -25.78 -8.06 0.05
N GLY A 29 -24.79 -7.65 0.83
CA GLY A 29 -24.99 -7.07 2.17
C GLY A 29 -25.90 -5.83 2.14
N ASN A 30 -25.64 -4.90 1.20
CA ASN A 30 -26.48 -3.72 1.01
C ASN A 30 -27.95 -4.08 0.70
N VAL A 31 -28.18 -5.03 -0.23
CA VAL A 31 -29.52 -5.49 -0.61
C VAL A 31 -30.25 -6.16 0.56
N ILE A 32 -29.55 -6.99 1.33
CA ILE A 32 -30.15 -7.74 2.44
C ILE A 32 -30.40 -6.87 3.67
N THR A 33 -29.46 -5.97 4.01
CA THR A 33 -29.52 -5.22 5.28
C THR A 33 -30.10 -3.83 5.14
N GLY A 34 -30.24 -3.29 3.91
CA GLY A 34 -30.65 -1.91 3.64
C GLY A 34 -29.62 -0.85 4.08
N LYS A 35 -28.42 -1.27 4.52
CA LYS A 35 -27.32 -0.35 4.86
C LYS A 35 -26.68 0.19 3.60
N SER A 36 -25.97 1.32 3.70
CA SER A 36 -25.24 1.88 2.58
C SER A 36 -24.13 0.94 2.08
N LEU A 37 -23.74 1.08 0.81
CA LEU A 37 -22.74 0.20 0.19
C LEU A 37 -21.38 0.33 0.87
N ASP A 38 -21.00 1.54 1.28
CA ASP A 38 -19.76 1.84 2.01
C ASP A 38 -19.74 1.16 3.41
N GLU A 39 -20.86 1.20 4.14
CA GLU A 39 -20.98 0.48 5.42
C GLU A 39 -20.86 -1.03 5.24
N CYS A 40 -21.49 -1.59 4.20
CA CYS A 40 -21.40 -3.01 3.91
C CYS A 40 -19.99 -3.42 3.47
N PHE A 41 -19.33 -2.61 2.66
CA PHE A 41 -17.95 -2.85 2.24
C PHE A 41 -16.98 -2.77 3.44
N PHE A 42 -17.11 -1.74 4.27
CA PHE A 42 -16.33 -1.61 5.50
C PHE A 42 -16.53 -2.80 6.43
N GLY A 43 -17.80 -3.18 6.67
CA GLY A 43 -18.13 -4.36 7.48
C GLY A 43 -17.54 -5.66 6.93
N THR A 44 -17.47 -5.81 5.59
CA THR A 44 -16.85 -6.97 4.94
C THR A 44 -15.33 -7.00 5.18
N CYS A 45 -14.65 -5.84 5.07
CA CYS A 45 -13.23 -5.73 5.38
C CYS A 45 -12.94 -6.05 6.86
N CYS A 46 -13.73 -5.51 7.78
CA CYS A 46 -13.63 -5.82 9.21
C CYS A 46 -13.87 -7.30 9.50
N GLY A 47 -14.86 -7.91 8.84
CA GLY A 47 -15.14 -9.34 8.94
C GLY A 47 -13.97 -10.19 8.44
N LEU A 48 -13.35 -9.81 7.33
CA LEU A 48 -12.17 -10.49 6.81
C LEU A 48 -10.99 -10.43 7.80
N LEU A 49 -10.72 -9.26 8.38
CA LEU A 49 -9.69 -9.10 9.41
C LEU A 49 -10.00 -9.94 10.66
N TYR A 50 -11.26 -9.96 11.10
CA TYR A 50 -11.69 -10.77 12.24
C TYR A 50 -11.42 -12.25 12.00
N TRP A 51 -11.84 -12.80 10.86
CA TRP A 51 -11.62 -14.21 10.52
C TRP A 51 -10.15 -14.55 10.33
N THR A 52 -9.38 -13.66 9.70
CA THR A 52 -7.93 -13.80 9.55
C THR A 52 -7.23 -13.83 10.91
N GLY A 53 -7.58 -12.89 11.80
CA GLY A 53 -7.05 -12.87 13.16
C GLY A 53 -7.34 -14.16 13.91
N ARG A 54 -8.60 -14.61 13.89
CA ARG A 54 -9.01 -15.85 14.54
C ARG A 54 -8.27 -17.08 14.00
N PHE A 55 -8.07 -17.15 12.69
CA PHE A 55 -7.33 -18.25 12.06
C PHE A 55 -5.85 -18.25 12.49
N LEU A 56 -5.23 -17.07 12.65
CA LEU A 56 -3.84 -16.91 13.05
C LEU A 56 -3.62 -16.88 14.57
N GLY A 57 -4.69 -16.96 15.38
CA GLY A 57 -4.62 -16.91 16.85
C GLY A 57 -4.49 -15.50 17.42
N PHE A 58 -4.81 -14.45 16.64
CA PHE A 58 -4.84 -13.06 17.07
C PHE A 58 -6.25 -12.58 17.37
N THR A 59 -6.38 -11.63 18.29
CA THR A 59 -7.63 -10.88 18.48
C THR A 59 -7.88 -9.94 17.30
N TYR A 60 -9.11 -9.45 17.14
CA TYR A 60 -9.44 -8.46 16.11
C TYR A 60 -8.59 -7.20 16.22
N LYS A 61 -8.34 -6.69 17.43
CA LYS A 61 -7.51 -5.51 17.65
C LYS A 61 -6.06 -5.74 17.22
N GLU A 62 -5.49 -6.86 17.58
CA GLU A 62 -4.11 -7.22 17.21
C GLU A 62 -3.95 -7.35 15.70
N ILE A 63 -4.85 -8.04 15.00
CA ILE A 63 -4.75 -8.19 13.56
C ILE A 63 -4.93 -6.87 12.82
N CYS A 64 -5.78 -5.95 13.31
CA CYS A 64 -5.91 -4.61 12.75
C CYS A 64 -4.60 -3.82 12.88
N VAL A 65 -3.93 -3.87 14.03
CA VAL A 65 -2.63 -3.21 14.24
C VAL A 65 -1.56 -3.81 13.31
N ILE A 66 -1.48 -5.15 13.25
CA ILE A 66 -0.51 -5.84 12.39
C ILE A 66 -0.71 -5.46 10.92
N VAL A 67 -1.94 -5.51 10.42
CA VAL A 67 -2.23 -5.28 9.00
C VAL A 67 -2.14 -3.80 8.66
N ASN A 68 -2.89 -2.94 9.35
CA ASN A 68 -3.08 -1.56 8.94
C ASN A 68 -1.88 -0.68 9.33
N ILE A 69 -1.24 -0.93 10.49
CA ILE A 69 -0.14 -0.09 10.96
C ILE A 69 1.21 -0.63 10.45
N TYR A 70 1.50 -1.91 10.65
CA TYR A 70 2.83 -2.43 10.35
C TYR A 70 2.96 -2.99 8.94
N LEU A 71 2.03 -3.82 8.48
CA LEU A 71 2.14 -4.51 7.19
C LEU A 71 1.96 -3.53 6.02
N GLU A 72 0.93 -2.69 6.04
CA GLU A 72 0.68 -1.71 4.97
C GLU A 72 1.80 -0.68 4.86
N ALA A 73 2.23 -0.10 5.99
CA ALA A 73 3.35 0.83 5.99
C ALA A 73 4.67 0.16 5.58
N GLY A 74 4.90 -1.10 5.99
CA GLY A 74 6.04 -1.90 5.56
C GLY A 74 6.04 -2.16 4.06
N LEU A 75 4.89 -2.47 3.46
CA LEU A 75 4.75 -2.64 2.02
C LEU A 75 4.98 -1.33 1.25
N CYS A 76 4.52 -0.20 1.77
CA CYS A 76 4.82 1.12 1.22
C CYS A 76 6.33 1.39 1.24
N LEU A 77 7.02 1.11 2.35
CA LEU A 77 8.47 1.22 2.46
C LEU A 77 9.20 0.32 1.46
N LEU A 78 8.81 -0.96 1.37
CA LEU A 78 9.43 -1.90 0.42
C LEU A 78 9.24 -1.45 -1.04
N SER A 79 8.07 -0.91 -1.38
CA SER A 79 7.82 -0.38 -2.72
C SER A 79 8.67 0.86 -3.01
N ALA A 80 8.89 1.76 -2.04
CA ALA A 80 9.77 2.92 -2.18
C ALA A 80 11.25 2.50 -2.31
N LEU A 81 11.70 1.50 -1.56
CA LEU A 81 13.04 0.93 -1.70
C LEU A 81 13.24 0.29 -3.09
N TRP A 82 12.22 -0.32 -3.66
CA TRP A 82 12.26 -0.85 -5.01
C TRP A 82 12.42 0.26 -6.07
N VAL A 83 11.75 1.40 -5.91
CA VAL A 83 11.98 2.60 -6.75
C VAL A 83 13.44 3.01 -6.68
N THR A 84 14.01 3.17 -5.48
CA THR A 84 15.41 3.58 -5.30
C THR A 84 16.38 2.57 -5.88
N TRP A 85 16.15 1.28 -5.69
CA TRP A 85 16.96 0.24 -6.32
C TRP A 85 16.99 0.38 -7.85
N THR A 86 15.84 0.68 -8.46
CA THR A 86 15.73 0.88 -9.91
C THR A 86 16.51 2.13 -10.37
N THR A 87 16.48 3.22 -9.58
CA THR A 87 17.25 4.44 -9.90
C THR A 87 18.75 4.22 -9.76
N ILE A 88 19.22 3.49 -8.75
CA ILE A 88 20.62 3.11 -8.57
C ILE A 88 21.10 2.25 -9.75
N LYS A 89 20.30 1.26 -10.14
CA LYS A 89 20.61 0.40 -11.29
C LYS A 89 20.74 1.21 -12.59
N SER A 90 19.86 2.16 -12.82
CA SER A 90 19.92 3.06 -13.97
C SER A 90 21.19 3.91 -13.97
N PHE A 91 21.57 4.48 -12.81
CA PHE A 91 22.78 5.28 -12.66
C PHE A 91 24.06 4.45 -12.92
N THR A 92 24.17 3.27 -12.33
CA THR A 92 25.36 2.41 -12.50
C THR A 92 25.60 1.99 -13.95
N GLN A 93 24.53 1.97 -14.77
CA GLN A 93 24.60 1.58 -16.17
C GLN A 93 24.83 2.75 -17.12
N GLN A 94 24.31 3.95 -16.84
CA GLN A 94 24.41 5.11 -17.74
C GLN A 94 25.49 6.12 -17.33
N LYS A 95 25.75 6.29 -16.04
CA LYS A 95 26.72 7.23 -15.45
C LYS A 95 26.59 8.68 -15.99
N THR A 96 25.35 9.11 -16.32
CA THR A 96 25.06 10.46 -16.78
C THR A 96 24.68 11.36 -15.60
N LEU A 97 24.83 12.68 -15.76
CA LEU A 97 24.42 13.64 -14.74
C LEU A 97 22.93 13.52 -14.40
N SER A 98 22.08 13.35 -15.43
CA SER A 98 20.63 13.18 -15.24
C SER A 98 20.29 11.90 -14.44
N SER A 99 20.94 10.78 -14.71
CA SER A 99 20.74 9.55 -13.94
C SER A 99 21.24 9.68 -12.50
N GLY A 100 22.29 10.50 -12.26
CA GLY A 100 22.77 10.85 -10.93
C GLY A 100 21.74 11.65 -10.12
N ILE A 101 21.10 12.63 -10.72
CA ILE A 101 20.03 13.43 -10.11
C ILE A 101 18.82 12.52 -9.75
N ILE A 102 18.40 11.67 -10.69
CA ILE A 102 17.31 10.72 -10.47
C ILE A 102 17.63 9.76 -9.30
N MET A 103 18.86 9.24 -9.22
CA MET A 103 19.32 8.40 -8.12
C MET A 103 19.29 9.15 -6.79
N ALA A 104 19.81 10.38 -6.74
CA ALA A 104 19.78 11.20 -5.52
C ALA A 104 18.35 11.45 -5.04
N THR A 105 17.43 11.82 -5.96
CA THR A 105 16.02 12.02 -5.65
C THR A 105 15.35 10.74 -5.13
N GLY A 106 15.62 9.59 -5.78
CA GLY A 106 15.12 8.29 -5.32
C GLY A 106 15.64 7.92 -3.93
N SER A 107 16.89 8.26 -3.62
CA SER A 107 17.46 8.01 -2.29
C SER A 107 16.78 8.89 -1.21
N VAL A 108 16.57 10.16 -1.47
CA VAL A 108 15.84 11.08 -0.55
C VAL A 108 14.40 10.59 -0.35
N TYR A 109 13.74 10.15 -1.41
CA TYR A 109 12.40 9.58 -1.36
C TYR A 109 12.33 8.37 -0.42
N SER A 110 13.24 7.39 -0.56
CA SER A 110 13.26 6.23 0.35
C SER A 110 13.63 6.59 1.79
N LEU A 111 14.52 7.56 1.99
CA LEU A 111 14.85 8.03 3.34
C LEU A 111 13.64 8.62 4.05
N ALA A 112 12.75 9.33 3.32
CA ALA A 112 11.51 9.84 3.88
C ALA A 112 10.58 8.69 4.32
N TYR A 113 10.45 7.62 3.52
CA TYR A 113 9.68 6.42 3.92
C TYR A 113 10.29 5.67 5.10
N ILE A 114 11.62 5.54 5.16
CA ILE A 114 12.32 4.92 6.29
C ILE A 114 12.03 5.72 7.57
N LYS A 115 12.18 7.05 7.53
CA LYS A 115 11.87 7.90 8.68
C LYS A 115 10.41 7.81 9.09
N GLY A 116 9.49 7.86 8.13
CA GLY A 116 8.05 7.71 8.39
C GLY A 116 7.72 6.37 9.04
N TYR A 117 8.26 5.28 8.53
CA TYR A 117 8.06 3.95 9.10
C TYR A 117 8.66 3.82 10.51
N MET A 118 9.88 4.34 10.73
CA MET A 118 10.50 4.35 12.06
C MET A 118 9.68 5.18 13.06
N TRP A 119 9.21 6.35 12.64
CA TRP A 119 8.33 7.18 13.48
C TRP A 119 7.04 6.42 13.83
N LEU A 120 6.41 5.78 12.87
CA LEU A 120 5.19 5.00 13.07
C LEU A 120 5.43 3.83 14.03
N CYS A 121 6.52 3.08 13.86
CA CYS A 121 6.90 2.01 14.78
C CYS A 121 7.16 2.53 16.20
N GLN A 122 7.76 3.72 16.36
CA GLN A 122 7.98 4.33 17.66
C GLN A 122 6.68 4.86 18.30
N HIS A 123 5.81 5.47 17.49
CA HIS A 123 4.54 6.03 17.93
C HIS A 123 3.59 4.94 18.48
N TYR A 124 3.60 3.77 17.85
CA TYR A 124 2.79 2.62 18.26
C TYR A 124 3.62 1.53 19.01
N ALA A 125 4.77 1.90 19.61
CA ALA A 125 5.61 1.00 20.40
C ALA A 125 5.02 0.73 21.80
N MET A 126 3.83 0.14 21.82
CA MET A 126 3.05 -0.20 23.02
C MET A 126 2.33 -1.53 22.82
N PRO A 127 1.69 -2.12 23.86
CA PRO A 127 0.86 -3.32 23.68
C PRO A 127 -0.17 -3.14 22.57
N MET A 128 -0.40 -4.16 21.75
CA MET A 128 -1.22 -4.05 20.53
C MET A 128 -2.65 -3.55 20.78
N ASN A 129 -3.24 -3.89 21.93
CA ASN A 129 -4.56 -3.37 22.29
C ASN A 129 -4.54 -1.86 22.51
N ASP A 130 -3.51 -1.35 23.17
CA ASP A 130 -3.35 0.08 23.43
C ASP A 130 -3.03 0.84 22.12
N ALA A 131 -2.21 0.25 21.26
CA ALA A 131 -1.92 0.76 19.92
C ALA A 131 -3.18 0.86 19.06
N PHE A 132 -4.06 -0.16 19.11
CA PHE A 132 -5.34 -0.10 18.44
C PHE A 132 -6.22 1.04 18.98
N ASP A 133 -6.33 1.15 20.30
CA ASP A 133 -7.18 2.16 20.94
C ASP A 133 -6.63 3.59 20.71
N LEU A 134 -5.31 3.76 20.58
CA LEU A 134 -4.68 5.01 20.18
C LEU A 134 -5.03 5.35 18.72
N CYS A 135 -4.78 4.45 17.79
CA CYS A 135 -5.09 4.63 16.37
C CYS A 135 -6.60 4.95 16.17
N TYR A 136 -7.48 4.21 16.84
CA TYR A 136 -8.92 4.45 16.78
C TYR A 136 -9.31 5.86 17.24
N ARG A 137 -8.72 6.36 18.34
CA ARG A 137 -8.95 7.73 18.82
C ARG A 137 -8.44 8.79 17.84
N GLU A 138 -7.26 8.57 17.24
CA GLU A 138 -6.69 9.48 16.24
C GLU A 138 -7.59 9.56 14.99
N LEU A 139 -8.10 8.42 14.51
CA LEU A 139 -9.02 8.38 13.38
C LEU A 139 -10.37 9.07 13.68
N ILE A 140 -10.91 8.92 14.89
CA ILE A 140 -12.11 9.65 15.33
C ILE A 140 -11.84 11.15 15.39
N GLN A 141 -10.68 11.56 15.92
CA GLN A 141 -10.33 12.98 15.98
C GLN A 141 -10.22 13.55 14.55
N LEU A 142 -9.54 12.84 13.67
CA LEU A 142 -9.42 13.22 12.27
C LEU A 142 -10.80 13.33 11.58
N ALA A 143 -11.70 12.38 11.85
CA ALA A 143 -13.07 12.43 11.33
C ALA A 143 -13.82 13.68 11.78
N LYS A 144 -13.66 14.10 13.03
CA LYS A 144 -14.24 15.35 13.56
C LYS A 144 -13.63 16.58 12.90
N ASP A 145 -12.30 16.63 12.77
CA ASP A 145 -11.59 17.78 12.21
C ASP A 145 -11.95 18.01 10.72
N TYR A 146 -12.21 16.93 9.98
CA TYR A 146 -12.62 16.99 8.57
C TYR A 146 -14.13 16.88 8.35
N HIS A 147 -14.95 16.96 9.40
CA HIS A 147 -16.44 16.87 9.32
C HIS A 147 -16.93 15.65 8.54
N THR A 148 -16.32 14.49 8.76
CA THR A 148 -16.63 13.24 8.07
C THR A 148 -16.86 12.10 9.06
N THR A 149 -17.10 10.89 8.57
CA THR A 149 -17.29 9.70 9.40
C THR A 149 -15.99 8.95 9.67
N TYR A 150 -15.93 8.22 10.77
CA TYR A 150 -14.82 7.31 11.08
C TYR A 150 -14.56 6.32 9.93
N ASN A 151 -15.61 5.76 9.34
CA ASN A 151 -15.48 4.79 8.23
C ASN A 151 -14.78 5.42 7.03
N ASN A 152 -15.16 6.66 6.66
CA ASN A 152 -14.53 7.38 5.54
C ASN A 152 -13.05 7.64 5.79
N VAL A 153 -12.67 8.09 6.99
CA VAL A 153 -11.27 8.34 7.33
C VAL A 153 -10.46 7.05 7.29
N ASN A 154 -10.99 5.99 7.89
CA ASN A 154 -10.37 4.67 7.87
C ASN A 154 -10.14 4.17 6.44
N TYR A 155 -11.17 4.31 5.58
CA TYR A 155 -11.10 3.94 4.18
C TYR A 155 -10.05 4.74 3.40
N VAL A 156 -10.00 6.06 3.62
CA VAL A 156 -9.03 6.94 2.95
C VAL A 156 -7.60 6.60 3.37
N ILE A 157 -7.35 6.39 4.66
CA ILE A 157 -5.99 6.17 5.17
C ILE A 157 -5.49 4.77 4.83
N PHE A 158 -6.24 3.72 5.16
CA PHE A 158 -5.75 2.36 5.06
C PHE A 158 -6.01 1.69 3.70
N ILE A 159 -6.94 2.19 2.90
CA ILE A 159 -7.19 1.60 1.58
C ILE A 159 -6.73 2.54 0.47
N LEU A 160 -7.29 3.75 0.41
CA LEU A 160 -7.04 4.64 -0.73
C LEU A 160 -5.58 5.11 -0.77
N LEU A 161 -5.06 5.65 0.34
CA LEU A 161 -3.69 6.15 0.42
C LEU A 161 -2.67 5.03 0.17
N PHE A 162 -2.88 3.87 0.77
CA PHE A 162 -2.06 2.68 0.54
C PHE A 162 -2.02 2.29 -0.95
N LEU A 163 -3.18 2.18 -1.61
CA LEU A 163 -3.25 1.85 -3.03
C LEU A 163 -2.58 2.92 -3.91
N VAL A 164 -2.81 4.20 -3.63
CA VAL A 164 -2.18 5.31 -4.38
C VAL A 164 -0.66 5.23 -4.29
N VAL A 165 -0.10 4.98 -3.11
CA VAL A 165 1.34 4.84 -2.91
C VAL A 165 1.90 3.62 -3.67
N ILE A 166 1.29 2.46 -3.51
CA ILE A 166 1.77 1.22 -4.17
C ILE A 166 1.67 1.33 -5.69
N ILE A 167 0.53 1.75 -6.22
CA ILE A 167 0.33 1.91 -7.67
C ILE A 167 1.27 2.97 -8.22
N GLY A 168 1.41 4.12 -7.53
CA GLY A 168 2.33 5.19 -7.90
C GLY A 168 3.76 4.71 -7.99
N ASN A 169 4.24 3.94 -7.02
CA ASN A 169 5.59 3.36 -7.01
C ASN A 169 5.79 2.35 -8.15
N ILE A 170 4.81 1.49 -8.42
CA ILE A 170 4.86 0.55 -9.55
C ILE A 170 4.94 1.29 -10.89
N LEU A 171 4.13 2.34 -11.07
CA LEU A 171 4.16 3.16 -12.28
C LEU A 171 5.49 3.87 -12.44
N LEU A 172 6.04 4.42 -11.36
CA LEU A 172 7.34 5.10 -11.36
C LEU A 172 8.47 4.14 -11.78
N VAL A 173 8.51 2.92 -11.23
CA VAL A 173 9.47 1.88 -11.64
C VAL A 173 9.35 1.56 -13.13
N LYS A 174 8.13 1.42 -13.65
CA LYS A 174 7.91 1.17 -15.09
C LYS A 174 8.39 2.32 -15.97
N LEU A 175 8.11 3.56 -15.59
CA LEU A 175 8.55 4.74 -16.32
C LEU A 175 10.09 4.84 -16.36
N LEU A 176 10.75 4.56 -15.24
CA LEU A 176 12.22 4.52 -15.16
C LEU A 176 12.81 3.43 -16.07
N ASP A 177 12.21 2.25 -16.11
CA ASP A 177 12.69 1.13 -16.96
C ASP A 177 12.49 1.43 -18.45
N VAL A 178 11.39 2.08 -18.84
CA VAL A 178 11.14 2.53 -20.23
C VAL A 178 12.13 3.60 -20.64
N SER A 179 12.34 4.62 -19.83
CA SER A 179 13.31 5.69 -20.06
C SER A 179 14.73 5.14 -20.25
N TYR A 180 15.13 4.20 -19.40
CA TYR A 180 16.41 3.52 -19.51
C TYR A 180 16.58 2.79 -20.85
N LYS A 181 15.57 2.01 -21.29
CA LYS A 181 15.61 1.29 -22.57
C LYS A 181 15.72 2.23 -23.77
N TRP A 182 14.98 3.34 -23.73
CA TRP A 182 14.99 4.37 -24.78
C TRP A 182 16.37 5.01 -24.92
N ASN A 183 17.01 5.40 -23.82
CA ASN A 183 18.35 5.99 -23.83
C ASN A 183 19.40 5.02 -24.43
N LYS A 184 19.32 3.73 -24.05
CA LYS A 184 20.21 2.68 -24.58
C LYS A 184 20.06 2.46 -26.09
N ILE A 185 18.86 2.63 -26.65
CA ILE A 185 18.61 2.55 -28.09
C ILE A 185 19.26 3.75 -28.79
N ASN A 186 19.06 4.94 -28.26
CA ASN A 186 19.62 6.16 -28.85
C ASN A 186 21.15 6.20 -28.82
N GLU A 187 21.80 5.63 -27.80
CA GLU A 187 23.28 5.49 -27.76
C GLU A 187 23.81 4.55 -28.84
N LYS A 188 23.05 3.52 -29.22
CA LYS A 188 23.45 2.59 -30.30
C LYS A 188 23.26 3.15 -31.71
N LEU A 189 22.44 4.19 -31.85
CA LEU A 189 22.15 4.84 -33.14
C LEU A 189 23.07 6.03 -33.43
N ARG A 190 23.87 6.44 -32.45
CA ARG A 190 24.92 7.47 -32.57
C ARG A 190 26.28 6.85 -32.80
#